data_cadf95703a9e2466ff06d8499f8324f1
#
_entry.id   cadf95703a9e2466ff06d8499f8324f1
#
_cell.length_a   1.000
_cell.length_b   1.000
_cell.length_c   1.000
_cell.angle_alpha   90.00
_cell.angle_beta   90.00
_cell.angle_gamma   90.00
#
_symmetry.space_group_name_H-M   'P 1'
#
loop_
_entity.id
_entity.type
_entity.pdbx_description
1 polymer ?
#
loop_
_entity_poly.entity_id
_entity_poly.type
_entity_poly.pdbx_seq_one_letter_code
_entity_poly.pdbx_strand_id
1 'polypeptide(L)'
;MGVSSMFRGENACSFTALGLFSPAVVIALFLSGCTSESTTPELSDSDLPEQATWDEVIRKAQGKTVHIGMWDGDPMINAYIRDWVAPPLLKEHGITLQQIGSQGAATVSRLMVDLESGRSTGDFDLVWINGENFFQLRKMQALYGPFTDRLPNSRYIDWKNPFIAMDFQQRVDGYECPWGNVQQAIICNSEHVPDPPRTLDQLAAWIHQHPGRFTFDNGFTGMTFLKSLLYEFAGGRDSLNGPFDEARYLAASAKLWAWLREIQPHLWRQGETFPENVAQLHQLFSNDEVDFTMSNNDGEVDNKVLQGVLPEHAKAFVLESGSIRNSHYLGIPVNAANKAAAMVVVNFLISPEAQLQKAMPAVWGDGTVLSTELLPEEWKNKLEHIDGRTRVPPRSELERSALMEPAPEIMIRLNEDFRREIIERAR
;
A
#
# COMPACT_ATOMS: atom_id res chain seq x y z
N MET A 1 19.03 33.67 -48.32
CA MET A 1 19.51 34.91 -47.66
C MET A 1 19.86 34.43 -46.25
N GLY A 2 21.06 34.06 -45.89
CA GLY A 2 22.33 34.82 -45.85
C GLY A 2 22.45 35.32 -44.41
N VAL A 3 23.44 35.19 -43.57
CA VAL A 3 24.87 34.97 -43.54
C VAL A 3 25.24 34.75 -42.09
N SER A 4 25.87 33.72 -41.57
CA SER A 4 27.32 33.50 -41.39
C SER A 4 28.06 34.51 -40.53
N SER A 5 28.75 34.07 -39.48
CA SER A 5 30.19 34.18 -39.16
C SER A 5 30.40 34.00 -37.65
N MET A 6 31.13 33.01 -37.19
CA MET A 6 32.59 32.93 -36.96
C MET A 6 33.19 34.04 -36.10
N PHE A 7 33.75 33.65 -34.93
CA PHE A 7 35.16 34.03 -34.62
C PHE A 7 35.74 33.05 -33.55
N ARG A 8 36.90 32.50 -33.92
CA ARG A 8 37.91 31.80 -33.12
C ARG A 8 38.75 32.80 -32.32
N GLY A 9 39.40 32.30 -31.26
CA GLY A 9 40.48 33.00 -30.58
C GLY A 9 41.19 32.06 -29.59
N GLU A 10 42.18 31.31 -30.10
CA GLU A 10 43.22 30.66 -29.30
C GLU A 10 44.19 31.75 -28.79
N ASN A 11 44.77 31.54 -27.59
CA ASN A 11 46.19 31.90 -27.36
C ASN A 11 46.76 31.12 -26.17
N ALA A 12 47.79 30.36 -26.49
CA ALA A 12 48.75 29.74 -25.56
C ALA A 12 49.94 30.72 -25.37
N CYS A 13 50.67 30.56 -24.28
CA CYS A 13 52.08 30.82 -24.03
C CYS A 13 52.30 31.01 -22.52
N SER A 14 53.31 30.61 -21.84
CA SER A 14 54.55 29.87 -22.08
C SER A 14 55.32 29.86 -20.76
N PHE A 15 56.09 28.83 -20.54
CA PHE A 15 57.04 28.59 -19.46
C PHE A 15 57.94 29.76 -19.04
N THR A 16 58.28 29.84 -17.73
CA THR A 16 59.70 30.02 -17.32
C THR A 16 59.96 29.51 -15.92
N ALA A 17 61.01 28.74 -15.78
CA ALA A 17 61.64 28.24 -14.55
C ALA A 17 62.70 29.24 -14.07
N LEU A 18 63.00 29.25 -12.80
CA LEU A 18 64.29 29.25 -12.10
C LEU A 18 64.19 29.91 -10.72
N GLY A 19 64.83 29.25 -9.74
CA GLY A 19 65.34 29.97 -8.57
C GLY A 19 65.37 29.15 -7.28
N LEU A 20 66.42 28.37 -7.09
CA LEU A 20 66.84 27.77 -5.81
C LEU A 20 67.18 28.89 -4.78
N PHE A 21 66.65 28.77 -3.56
CA PHE A 21 67.34 29.15 -2.33
C PHE A 21 66.72 28.42 -1.12
N SER A 22 67.56 27.62 -0.45
CA SER A 22 67.29 27.03 0.86
C SER A 22 67.81 27.99 1.95
N PRO A 23 67.14 28.11 3.07
CA PRO A 23 67.81 27.99 4.34
C PRO A 23 67.11 27.07 5.33
N ALA A 24 67.93 26.31 6.02
CA ALA A 24 67.57 25.47 7.14
C ALA A 24 66.87 26.25 8.25
N VAL A 25 65.71 25.79 8.67
CA VAL A 25 65.06 26.23 9.91
C VAL A 25 64.89 25.01 10.84
N VAL A 26 65.44 25.17 12.00
CA VAL A 26 65.45 24.28 13.16
C VAL A 26 64.00 23.97 13.58
N ILE A 27 63.60 22.71 13.55
CA ILE A 27 62.34 22.26 14.09
C ILE A 27 62.53 21.97 15.57
N ALA A 28 61.94 22.81 16.42
CA ALA A 28 61.70 22.54 17.82
C ALA A 28 60.47 21.65 17.94
N LEU A 29 60.63 20.40 18.33
CA LEU A 29 59.51 19.47 18.69
C LEU A 29 58.87 19.91 19.99
N PHE A 30 57.72 20.57 19.91
CA PHE A 30 56.77 20.63 20.99
C PHE A 30 55.87 19.38 20.93
N LEU A 31 56.13 18.43 21.83
CA LEU A 31 55.21 17.35 22.14
C LEU A 31 54.03 17.91 22.98
N SER A 32 53.01 18.43 22.27
CA SER A 32 51.68 18.64 22.87
C SER A 32 50.92 17.33 22.79
N GLY A 33 50.81 16.65 23.93
CA GLY A 33 49.93 15.50 24.07
C GLY A 33 48.47 15.94 23.86
N CYS A 34 47.92 15.69 22.68
CA CYS A 34 46.46 15.66 22.49
C CYS A 34 45.94 14.36 23.13
N THR A 35 45.40 14.45 24.32
CA THR A 35 44.43 13.49 24.80
C THR A 35 43.22 13.60 23.88
N SER A 36 43.10 12.68 22.92
CA SER A 36 41.84 12.50 22.20
C SER A 36 40.85 11.94 23.23
N GLU A 37 40.02 12.83 23.81
CA GLU A 37 38.76 12.40 24.35
C GLU A 37 38.02 11.71 23.19
N SER A 38 37.85 10.40 23.32
CA SER A 38 36.92 9.65 22.49
C SER A 38 35.52 10.17 22.84
N THR A 39 35.04 11.18 22.10
CA THR A 39 33.65 11.48 22.03
C THR A 39 32.98 10.26 21.42
N THR A 40 32.44 9.39 22.28
CA THR A 40 31.41 8.45 21.90
C THR A 40 30.38 9.29 21.13
N PRO A 41 30.00 8.90 19.90
CA PRO A 41 28.94 9.64 19.20
C PRO A 41 27.73 9.68 20.15
N GLU A 42 27.25 10.85 20.52
CA GLU A 42 25.93 10.97 21.12
C GLU A 42 24.97 10.30 20.14
N LEU A 43 24.43 9.15 20.56
CA LEU A 43 23.37 8.45 19.85
C LEU A 43 22.29 9.50 19.63
N SER A 44 21.99 9.81 18.39
CA SER A 44 20.95 10.76 18.05
C SER A 44 19.66 10.32 18.78
N ASP A 45 18.84 11.27 19.21
CA ASP A 45 17.57 11.02 19.92
C ASP A 45 16.60 10.13 19.07
N SER A 46 16.96 9.87 17.81
CA SER A 46 16.29 8.98 16.86
C SER A 46 16.54 7.49 17.13
N ASP A 47 17.57 7.11 17.90
CA ASP A 47 17.92 5.71 18.12
C ASP A 47 17.20 5.16 19.33
N LEU A 48 16.11 4.46 19.07
CA LEU A 48 15.42 3.68 20.10
C LEU A 48 16.20 2.40 20.35
N PRO A 49 16.73 2.15 21.58
CA PRO A 49 17.42 0.89 21.86
C PRO A 49 16.52 -0.30 21.55
N GLU A 50 17.11 -1.34 20.95
CA GLU A 50 16.37 -2.56 20.58
C GLU A 50 15.68 -3.19 21.80
N GLN A 51 16.29 -3.06 22.99
CA GLN A 51 15.79 -3.59 24.25
C GLN A 51 14.94 -2.60 25.07
N ALA A 52 14.59 -1.43 24.53
CA ALA A 52 13.77 -0.46 25.26
C ALA A 52 12.41 -1.06 25.64
N THR A 53 12.04 -0.90 26.91
CA THR A 53 10.71 -1.28 27.42
C THR A 53 9.61 -0.42 26.79
N TRP A 54 8.36 -0.88 26.82
CA TRP A 54 7.24 -0.10 26.30
C TRP A 54 7.07 1.25 27.03
N ASP A 55 7.32 1.30 28.33
CA ASP A 55 7.30 2.55 29.11
C ASP A 55 8.37 3.54 28.67
N GLU A 56 9.52 3.05 28.22
CA GLU A 56 10.57 3.89 27.62
C GLU A 56 10.17 4.40 26.25
N VAL A 57 9.50 3.55 25.44
CA VAL A 57 8.92 3.97 24.15
C VAL A 57 7.92 5.11 24.38
N ILE A 58 6.98 4.95 25.30
CA ILE A 58 5.98 5.99 25.64
C ILE A 58 6.67 7.28 26.09
N ARG A 59 7.66 7.21 26.98
CA ARG A 59 8.38 8.41 27.46
C ARG A 59 9.08 9.17 26.33
N LYS A 60 9.73 8.43 25.41
CA LYS A 60 10.41 9.03 24.24
C LYS A 60 9.41 9.61 23.23
N ALA A 61 8.21 9.06 23.16
CA ALA A 61 7.16 9.48 22.25
C ALA A 61 6.46 10.78 22.67
N GLN A 62 6.49 11.12 23.96
CA GLN A 62 5.76 12.26 24.51
C GLN A 62 6.14 13.58 23.83
N GLY A 63 5.10 14.35 23.43
CA GLY A 63 5.25 15.69 22.85
C GLY A 63 5.86 15.71 21.43
N LYS A 64 6.00 14.56 20.79
CA LYS A 64 6.56 14.47 19.44
C LYS A 64 5.49 14.69 18.37
N THR A 65 5.95 15.09 17.19
CA THR A 65 5.12 15.11 15.98
C THR A 65 5.46 13.88 15.13
N VAL A 66 4.44 13.15 14.69
CA VAL A 66 4.59 12.01 13.78
C VAL A 66 4.04 12.40 12.41
N HIS A 67 4.89 12.35 11.38
CA HIS A 67 4.52 12.55 10.00
C HIS A 67 4.20 11.21 9.36
N ILE A 68 2.92 10.99 9.03
CA ILE A 68 2.49 9.78 8.34
C ILE A 68 2.30 10.04 6.85
N GLY A 69 3.14 9.39 6.01
CA GLY A 69 2.99 9.37 4.57
C GLY A 69 1.93 8.35 4.16
N MET A 70 0.83 8.80 3.59
CA MET A 70 -0.27 7.92 3.23
C MET A 70 -1.10 8.47 2.06
N TRP A 71 -1.87 7.59 1.43
CA TRP A 71 -2.85 8.01 0.44
C TRP A 71 -3.91 8.92 1.05
N ASP A 72 -4.19 10.02 0.39
CA ASP A 72 -5.11 11.06 0.85
C ASP A 72 -6.29 11.31 -0.09
N GLY A 73 -6.51 10.40 -1.05
CA GLY A 73 -7.57 10.52 -2.05
C GLY A 73 -9.00 10.23 -1.57
N ASP A 74 -9.16 9.71 -0.34
CA ASP A 74 -10.47 9.44 0.25
C ASP A 74 -10.75 10.32 1.47
N PRO A 75 -11.82 11.15 1.45
CA PRO A 75 -12.15 12.07 2.54
C PRO A 75 -12.53 11.35 3.83
N MET A 76 -13.07 10.12 3.78
CA MET A 76 -13.44 9.37 4.99
C MET A 76 -12.22 8.79 5.68
N ILE A 77 -11.25 8.29 4.93
CA ILE A 77 -9.95 7.85 5.47
C ILE A 77 -9.24 9.03 6.14
N ASN A 78 -9.22 10.18 5.47
CA ASN A 78 -8.62 11.40 6.02
C ASN A 78 -9.35 11.85 7.29
N ALA A 79 -10.68 11.77 7.31
CA ALA A 79 -11.49 12.09 8.49
C ALA A 79 -11.24 11.09 9.63
N TYR A 80 -11.09 9.80 9.37
CA TYR A 80 -10.75 8.82 10.39
C TYR A 80 -9.42 9.17 11.07
N ILE A 81 -8.38 9.49 10.31
CA ILE A 81 -7.08 9.87 10.88
C ILE A 81 -7.18 11.18 11.69
N ARG A 82 -7.84 12.20 11.14
CA ARG A 82 -7.96 13.52 11.74
C ARG A 82 -8.85 13.54 12.98
N ASP A 83 -10.00 12.89 12.93
CA ASP A 83 -11.08 13.07 13.89
C ASP A 83 -11.14 11.95 14.94
N TRP A 84 -10.64 10.75 14.60
CA TRP A 84 -10.69 9.57 15.48
C TRP A 84 -9.32 9.12 15.99
N VAL A 85 -8.25 9.28 15.20
CA VAL A 85 -6.91 8.83 15.57
C VAL A 85 -6.09 9.94 16.24
N ALA A 86 -6.02 11.10 15.62
CA ALA A 86 -5.16 12.18 16.12
C ALA A 86 -5.56 12.73 17.51
N PRO A 87 -6.86 12.94 17.87
CA PRO A 87 -7.23 13.52 19.14
C PRO A 87 -6.86 12.65 20.36
N PRO A 88 -7.11 11.31 20.41
CA PRO A 88 -6.65 10.47 21.51
C PRO A 88 -5.13 10.46 21.66
N LEU A 89 -4.37 10.37 20.56
CA LEU A 89 -2.91 10.39 20.59
C LEU A 89 -2.37 11.70 21.18
N LEU A 90 -2.97 12.82 20.82
CA LEU A 90 -2.60 14.12 21.40
C LEU A 90 -2.95 14.18 22.89
N LYS A 91 -4.14 13.74 23.26
CA LYS A 91 -4.63 13.82 24.66
C LYS A 91 -3.84 12.90 25.60
N GLU A 92 -3.54 11.68 25.18
CA GLU A 92 -2.97 10.65 26.05
C GLU A 92 -1.45 10.65 26.07
N HIS A 93 -0.83 10.99 24.92
CA HIS A 93 0.60 10.93 24.73
C HIS A 93 1.25 12.25 24.32
N GLY A 94 0.46 13.32 24.11
CA GLY A 94 0.96 14.59 23.58
C GLY A 94 1.48 14.47 22.13
N ILE A 95 1.16 13.38 21.42
CA ILE A 95 1.62 13.14 20.05
C ILE A 95 0.75 13.92 19.08
N THR A 96 1.37 14.80 18.27
CA THR A 96 0.72 15.45 17.13
C THR A 96 0.88 14.57 15.89
N LEU A 97 -0.23 14.07 15.33
CA LEU A 97 -0.21 13.29 14.09
C LEU A 97 -0.45 14.20 12.88
N GLN A 98 0.45 14.20 11.92
CA GLN A 98 0.35 14.98 10.68
C GLN A 98 0.35 14.05 9.47
N GLN A 99 -0.72 14.11 8.67
CA GLN A 99 -0.84 13.36 7.44
C GLN A 99 -0.13 14.12 6.29
N ILE A 100 0.66 13.39 5.52
CA ILE A 100 1.32 13.87 4.30
C ILE A 100 0.85 13.00 3.14
N GLY A 101 0.23 13.60 2.13
CA GLY A 101 -0.20 12.89 0.92
C GLY A 101 1.00 12.27 0.20
N SER A 102 1.05 10.94 0.19
CA SER A 102 2.10 10.18 -0.50
C SER A 102 1.64 8.73 -0.67
N GLN A 103 1.93 8.14 -1.82
CA GLN A 103 1.57 6.74 -2.04
C GLN A 103 2.52 6.03 -2.98
N GLY A 104 2.63 4.72 -2.80
CA GLY A 104 3.28 3.81 -3.73
C GLY A 104 4.69 4.25 -4.13
N ALA A 105 4.92 4.33 -5.43
CA ALA A 105 6.21 4.68 -6.00
C ALA A 105 6.76 6.03 -5.55
N ALA A 106 5.90 7.02 -5.26
CA ALA A 106 6.33 8.32 -4.76
C ALA A 106 6.96 8.21 -3.36
N THR A 107 6.36 7.42 -2.47
CA THR A 107 6.91 7.14 -1.14
C THR A 107 8.26 6.42 -1.24
N VAL A 108 8.34 5.36 -2.07
CA VAL A 108 9.59 4.62 -2.30
C VAL A 108 10.69 5.52 -2.85
N SER A 109 10.38 6.33 -3.88
CA SER A 109 11.34 7.23 -4.49
C SER A 109 11.89 8.28 -3.50
N ARG A 110 11.02 8.81 -2.64
CA ARG A 110 11.43 9.79 -1.62
C ARG A 110 12.36 9.17 -0.59
N LEU A 111 12.03 7.99 -0.07
CA LEU A 111 12.88 7.26 0.87
C LEU A 111 14.22 6.85 0.23
N MET A 112 14.21 6.48 -1.05
CA MET A 112 15.44 6.15 -1.79
C MET A 112 16.36 7.36 -1.90
N VAL A 113 15.81 8.54 -2.26
CA VAL A 113 16.60 9.79 -2.34
C VAL A 113 17.19 10.16 -0.98
N ASP A 114 16.42 10.02 0.10
CA ASP A 114 16.90 10.28 1.47
C ASP A 114 18.10 9.37 1.81
N LEU A 115 18.01 8.07 1.52
CA LEU A 115 19.08 7.11 1.79
C LEU A 115 20.33 7.37 0.94
N GLU A 116 20.18 7.59 -0.36
CA GLU A 116 21.30 7.87 -1.28
C GLU A 116 22.03 9.17 -0.93
N SER A 117 21.32 10.16 -0.43
CA SER A 117 21.89 11.42 0.04
C SER A 117 22.52 11.34 1.45
N GLY A 118 22.41 10.18 2.13
CA GLY A 118 22.88 10.01 3.50
C GLY A 118 22.11 10.83 4.52
N ARG A 119 20.86 11.16 4.25
CA ARG A 119 20.01 11.98 5.12
C ARG A 119 19.64 11.19 6.37
N SER A 120 20.15 11.63 7.51
CA SER A 120 19.94 10.96 8.81
C SER A 120 18.51 11.10 9.36
N THR A 121 17.77 12.11 8.91
CA THR A 121 16.39 12.39 9.32
C THR A 121 15.54 12.62 8.09
N GLY A 122 14.57 11.74 7.86
CA GLY A 122 13.63 11.80 6.76
C GLY A 122 12.43 12.72 7.03
N ASP A 123 11.56 12.82 6.03
CA ASP A 123 10.32 13.60 6.13
C ASP A 123 9.15 12.79 6.70
N PHE A 124 9.28 11.45 6.75
CA PHE A 124 8.28 10.55 7.27
C PHE A 124 8.77 9.84 8.52
N ASP A 125 7.89 9.76 9.53
CA ASP A 125 8.08 8.90 10.70
C ASP A 125 7.35 7.56 10.53
N LEU A 126 6.30 7.55 9.72
CA LEU A 126 5.45 6.40 9.45
C LEU A 126 4.99 6.46 7.99
N VAL A 127 4.87 5.32 7.32
CA VAL A 127 4.38 5.23 5.94
C VAL A 127 3.37 4.11 5.78
N TRP A 128 2.27 4.38 5.06
CA TRP A 128 1.37 3.33 4.58
C TRP A 128 1.97 2.70 3.33
N ILE A 129 2.26 1.42 3.41
CA ILE A 129 2.90 0.64 2.35
C ILE A 129 2.12 -0.65 2.11
N ASN A 130 2.24 -1.16 0.90
CA ASN A 130 1.67 -2.44 0.51
C ASN A 130 2.57 -3.08 -0.55
N GLY A 131 2.64 -4.40 -0.55
CA GLY A 131 3.09 -5.22 -1.65
C GLY A 131 4.45 -4.88 -2.23
N GLU A 132 4.45 -4.46 -3.48
CA GLU A 132 5.68 -4.14 -4.21
C GLU A 132 6.52 -3.04 -3.57
N ASN A 133 5.87 -2.10 -2.85
CA ASN A 133 6.57 -1.04 -2.13
C ASN A 133 7.33 -1.61 -0.94
N PHE A 134 6.70 -2.53 -0.19
CA PHE A 134 7.37 -3.24 0.90
C PHE A 134 8.57 -4.03 0.38
N PHE A 135 8.41 -4.79 -0.73
CA PHE A 135 9.50 -5.51 -1.37
C PHE A 135 10.69 -4.62 -1.70
N GLN A 136 10.44 -3.48 -2.35
CA GLN A 136 11.48 -2.53 -2.71
C GLN A 136 12.17 -1.94 -1.47
N LEU A 137 11.39 -1.48 -0.48
CA LEU A 137 11.91 -0.89 0.76
C LEU A 137 12.71 -1.90 1.59
N ARG A 138 12.30 -3.17 1.65
CA ARG A 138 13.06 -4.24 2.30
C ARG A 138 14.40 -4.49 1.60
N LYS A 139 14.39 -4.57 0.28
CA LYS A 139 15.60 -4.76 -0.53
C LYS A 139 16.61 -3.63 -0.34
N MET A 140 16.14 -2.38 -0.18
CA MET A 140 16.96 -1.21 0.07
C MET A 140 17.36 -1.03 1.55
N GLN A 141 16.88 -1.89 2.46
CA GLN A 141 17.02 -1.73 3.91
C GLN A 141 16.50 -0.38 4.43
N ALA A 142 15.43 0.12 3.83
CA ALA A 142 14.84 1.42 4.10
C ALA A 142 13.89 1.44 5.31
N LEU A 143 13.57 0.27 5.89
CA LEU A 143 12.63 0.13 7.00
C LEU A 143 13.35 -0.20 8.31
N TYR A 144 12.92 0.46 9.38
CA TYR A 144 13.28 0.13 10.75
C TYR A 144 12.49 -1.10 11.22
N GLY A 145 13.16 -2.03 11.89
CA GLY A 145 12.55 -3.25 12.42
C GLY A 145 13.57 -4.33 12.78
N PRO A 146 13.10 -5.47 13.31
CA PRO A 146 11.69 -5.77 13.62
C PRO A 146 11.15 -4.93 14.80
N PHE A 147 9.90 -4.49 14.73
CA PHE A 147 9.31 -3.68 15.80
C PHE A 147 7.94 -4.17 16.30
N THR A 148 7.26 -5.04 15.53
CA THR A 148 5.86 -5.42 15.82
C THR A 148 5.69 -6.20 17.12
N ASP A 149 6.66 -7.04 17.50
CA ASP A 149 6.64 -7.81 18.74
C ASP A 149 6.73 -6.93 20.00
N ARG A 150 7.15 -5.67 19.83
CA ARG A 150 7.26 -4.66 20.91
C ARG A 150 5.95 -3.92 21.16
N LEU A 151 4.94 -4.08 20.27
CA LEU A 151 3.65 -3.41 20.36
C LEU A 151 2.71 -4.20 21.26
N PRO A 152 2.18 -3.64 22.38
CA PRO A 152 1.28 -4.36 23.28
C PRO A 152 0.03 -4.95 22.60
N ASN A 153 -0.53 -4.26 21.60
CA ASN A 153 -1.73 -4.71 20.89
C ASN A 153 -1.44 -5.74 19.79
N SER A 154 -0.18 -5.97 19.44
CA SER A 154 0.26 -7.03 18.50
C SER A 154 -0.19 -8.43 18.95
N ARG A 155 -0.42 -8.64 20.25
CA ARG A 155 -0.96 -9.88 20.83
C ARG A 155 -2.35 -10.27 20.31
N TYR A 156 -3.09 -9.34 19.75
CA TYR A 156 -4.42 -9.58 19.18
C TYR A 156 -4.39 -9.95 17.69
N ILE A 157 -3.21 -9.95 17.09
CA ILE A 157 -2.99 -10.30 15.68
C ILE A 157 -2.56 -11.77 15.58
N ASP A 158 -3.21 -12.54 14.72
CA ASP A 158 -2.76 -13.90 14.41
C ASP A 158 -1.65 -13.86 13.35
N TRP A 159 -0.41 -13.82 13.81
CA TRP A 159 0.79 -13.85 12.97
C TRP A 159 1.04 -15.18 12.23
N LYS A 160 0.18 -16.19 12.44
CA LYS A 160 0.20 -17.44 11.66
C LYS A 160 -0.72 -17.37 10.45
N ASN A 161 -1.66 -16.42 10.44
CA ASN A 161 -2.54 -16.20 9.30
C ASN A 161 -1.73 -15.65 8.11
N PRO A 162 -1.64 -16.37 6.98
CA PRO A 162 -0.83 -15.93 5.85
C PRO A 162 -1.32 -14.62 5.21
N PHE A 163 -2.62 -14.30 5.29
CA PHE A 163 -3.17 -13.02 4.82
C PHE A 163 -2.76 -11.81 5.67
N ILE A 164 -2.11 -12.05 6.81
CA ILE A 164 -1.63 -11.04 7.76
C ILE A 164 -0.09 -11.02 7.79
N ALA A 165 0.52 -12.22 7.81
CA ALA A 165 1.96 -12.38 8.01
C ALA A 165 2.77 -12.31 6.73
N MET A 166 2.10 -12.21 5.57
CA MET A 166 2.74 -12.14 4.26
C MET A 166 2.15 -10.98 3.45
N ASP A 167 3.02 -10.19 2.89
CA ASP A 167 2.68 -9.17 1.92
C ASP A 167 3.29 -9.56 0.56
N PHE A 168 2.46 -9.77 -0.48
CA PHE A 168 2.88 -10.24 -1.81
C PHE A 168 3.88 -11.41 -1.75
N GLN A 169 3.51 -12.48 -1.04
CA GLN A 169 4.32 -13.68 -0.82
C GLN A 169 5.64 -13.44 -0.04
N GLN A 170 5.82 -12.27 0.56
CA GLN A 170 6.96 -11.98 1.40
C GLN A 170 6.56 -11.91 2.87
N ARG A 171 7.37 -12.51 3.73
CA ARG A 171 7.14 -12.40 5.16
C ARG A 171 7.39 -10.97 5.64
N VAL A 172 6.46 -10.45 6.42
CA VAL A 172 6.58 -9.11 7.01
C VAL A 172 7.70 -9.01 8.04
N ASP A 173 8.01 -10.12 8.74
CA ASP A 173 9.11 -10.29 9.69
C ASP A 173 9.27 -9.12 10.68
N GLY A 174 8.16 -8.48 11.05
CA GLY A 174 8.14 -7.37 11.99
C GLY A 174 8.61 -6.01 11.46
N TYR A 175 8.85 -5.86 10.15
CA TYR A 175 9.27 -4.60 9.54
C TYR A 175 8.12 -3.73 9.04
N GLU A 176 6.94 -4.29 9.03
CA GLU A 176 5.69 -3.58 8.83
C GLU A 176 4.61 -4.20 9.70
N CYS A 177 3.63 -3.41 10.08
CA CYS A 177 2.51 -3.82 10.92
C CYS A 177 1.21 -3.73 10.12
N PRO A 178 0.43 -4.82 10.01
CA PRO A 178 -0.88 -4.76 9.36
C PRO A 178 -1.82 -3.89 10.19
N TRP A 179 -2.64 -3.07 9.53
CA TRP A 179 -3.65 -2.26 10.21
C TRP A 179 -5.02 -2.27 9.52
N GLY A 180 -5.13 -2.90 8.36
CA GLY A 180 -6.37 -3.21 7.67
C GLY A 180 -6.23 -4.50 6.87
N ASN A 181 -7.32 -5.26 6.78
CA ASN A 181 -7.39 -6.48 6.00
C ASN A 181 -8.70 -6.53 5.24
N VAL A 182 -8.62 -6.51 3.93
CA VAL A 182 -9.74 -6.33 3.01
C VAL A 182 -9.70 -7.36 1.89
N GLN A 183 -10.86 -7.60 1.28
CA GLN A 183 -10.98 -8.50 0.14
C GLN A 183 -11.58 -7.75 -1.04
N GLN A 184 -11.05 -7.94 -2.22
CA GLN A 184 -11.63 -7.34 -3.42
C GLN A 184 -13.03 -7.89 -3.66
N ALA A 185 -13.95 -6.99 -4.00
CA ALA A 185 -15.31 -7.32 -4.37
C ALA A 185 -15.71 -6.63 -5.69
N ILE A 186 -16.56 -7.31 -6.45
CA ILE A 186 -17.29 -6.73 -7.57
C ILE A 186 -18.59 -6.17 -7.00
N ILE A 187 -18.96 -4.96 -7.42
CA ILE A 187 -20.20 -4.30 -6.99
C ILE A 187 -21.11 -4.19 -8.21
N CYS A 188 -22.34 -4.67 -8.08
CA CYS A 188 -23.33 -4.61 -9.16
C CYS A 188 -24.52 -3.72 -8.82
N ASN A 189 -25.18 -3.23 -9.85
CA ASN A 189 -26.50 -2.64 -9.76
C ASN A 189 -27.56 -3.75 -9.59
N SER A 190 -28.07 -3.95 -8.38
CA SER A 190 -28.99 -5.07 -8.08
C SER A 190 -30.37 -4.94 -8.70
N GLU A 191 -30.73 -3.77 -9.28
CA GLU A 191 -31.97 -3.60 -10.05
C GLU A 191 -31.81 -4.13 -11.48
N HIS A 192 -30.62 -3.95 -12.08
CA HIS A 192 -30.31 -4.47 -13.41
C HIS A 192 -29.72 -5.88 -13.39
N VAL A 193 -29.03 -6.24 -12.30
CA VAL A 193 -28.36 -7.52 -12.11
C VAL A 193 -28.84 -8.16 -10.79
N PRO A 194 -30.13 -8.60 -10.73
CA PRO A 194 -30.68 -9.20 -9.50
C PRO A 194 -29.96 -10.50 -9.09
N ASP A 195 -29.48 -11.27 -10.08
CA ASP A 195 -28.72 -12.49 -9.91
C ASP A 195 -27.31 -12.30 -10.51
N PRO A 196 -26.33 -11.81 -9.72
CA PRO A 196 -25.00 -11.53 -10.22
C PRO A 196 -24.26 -12.80 -10.64
N PRO A 197 -23.41 -12.73 -11.69
CA PRO A 197 -22.64 -13.88 -12.17
C PRO A 197 -21.72 -14.43 -11.07
N ARG A 198 -21.71 -15.75 -10.91
CA ARG A 198 -20.90 -16.43 -9.88
C ARG A 198 -19.63 -17.06 -10.43
N THR A 199 -19.61 -17.36 -11.73
CA THR A 199 -18.44 -17.93 -12.41
C THR A 199 -17.95 -17.01 -13.53
N LEU A 200 -16.73 -17.24 -13.99
CA LEU A 200 -16.15 -16.47 -15.08
C LEU A 200 -16.93 -16.65 -16.41
N ASP A 201 -17.43 -17.86 -16.65
CA ASP A 201 -18.27 -18.15 -17.82
C ASP A 201 -19.61 -17.41 -17.75
N GLN A 202 -20.23 -17.34 -16.57
CA GLN A 202 -21.45 -16.56 -16.37
C GLN A 202 -21.20 -15.05 -16.55
N LEU A 203 -20.06 -14.55 -16.09
CA LEU A 203 -19.67 -13.15 -16.29
C LEU A 203 -19.48 -12.84 -17.77
N ALA A 204 -18.76 -13.70 -18.51
CA ALA A 204 -18.59 -13.56 -19.95
C ALA A 204 -19.94 -13.60 -20.68
N ALA A 205 -20.80 -14.57 -20.36
CA ALA A 205 -22.15 -14.68 -20.95
C ALA A 205 -22.98 -13.42 -20.67
N TRP A 206 -22.92 -12.87 -19.45
CA TRP A 206 -23.61 -11.63 -19.10
C TRP A 206 -23.09 -10.45 -19.92
N ILE A 207 -21.77 -10.29 -20.06
CA ILE A 207 -21.12 -9.24 -20.87
C ILE A 207 -21.58 -9.30 -22.34
N HIS A 208 -21.62 -10.51 -22.91
CA HIS A 208 -22.10 -10.72 -24.29
C HIS A 208 -23.57 -10.33 -24.48
N GLN A 209 -24.42 -10.57 -23.48
CA GLN A 209 -25.84 -10.23 -23.51
C GLN A 209 -26.12 -8.74 -23.27
N HIS A 210 -25.19 -8.04 -22.60
CA HIS A 210 -25.33 -6.63 -22.20
C HIS A 210 -24.11 -5.80 -22.67
N PRO A 211 -23.88 -5.69 -24.00
CA PRO A 211 -22.69 -4.99 -24.49
C PRO A 211 -22.65 -3.54 -24.04
N GLY A 212 -21.46 -3.11 -23.63
CA GLY A 212 -21.20 -1.77 -23.12
C GLY A 212 -21.50 -1.57 -21.64
N ARG A 213 -22.07 -2.57 -20.94
CA ARG A 213 -22.49 -2.43 -19.53
C ARG A 213 -21.47 -2.92 -18.48
N PHE A 214 -20.30 -3.41 -18.92
CA PHE A 214 -19.21 -3.86 -18.05
C PHE A 214 -17.89 -3.23 -18.45
N THR A 215 -17.09 -2.85 -17.48
CA THR A 215 -15.67 -2.53 -17.60
C THR A 215 -14.98 -2.66 -16.23
N PHE A 216 -13.67 -2.46 -16.21
CA PHE A 216 -12.86 -2.34 -15.02
C PHE A 216 -11.84 -1.22 -15.23
N ASP A 217 -11.23 -0.71 -14.15
CA ASP A 217 -10.21 0.32 -14.28
C ASP A 217 -8.84 -0.26 -14.64
N ASN A 218 -7.97 0.54 -15.24
CA ASN A 218 -6.59 0.14 -15.56
C ASN A 218 -5.59 0.50 -14.43
N GLY A 219 -6.11 0.90 -13.26
CA GLY A 219 -5.35 1.16 -12.06
C GLY A 219 -5.22 -0.06 -11.15
N PHE A 220 -4.89 0.17 -9.88
CA PHE A 220 -4.64 -0.89 -8.91
C PHE A 220 -5.82 -1.84 -8.72
N THR A 221 -7.07 -1.33 -8.71
CA THR A 221 -8.26 -2.16 -8.47
C THR A 221 -8.53 -3.11 -9.64
N GLY A 222 -8.48 -2.61 -10.87
CA GLY A 222 -8.64 -3.46 -12.04
C GLY A 222 -7.50 -4.47 -12.22
N MET A 223 -6.26 -4.10 -11.89
CA MET A 223 -5.15 -5.06 -11.89
C MET A 223 -5.33 -6.13 -10.81
N THR A 224 -5.91 -5.79 -9.65
CA THR A 224 -6.25 -6.78 -8.61
C THR A 224 -7.37 -7.72 -9.07
N PHE A 225 -8.35 -7.21 -9.82
CA PHE A 225 -9.34 -8.06 -10.49
C PHE A 225 -8.68 -9.03 -11.48
N LEU A 226 -7.77 -8.57 -12.34
CA LEU A 226 -7.05 -9.43 -13.26
C LEU A 226 -6.15 -10.46 -12.55
N LYS A 227 -5.53 -10.10 -11.41
CA LYS A 227 -4.80 -11.07 -10.57
C LYS A 227 -5.73 -12.16 -10.04
N SER A 228 -6.94 -11.80 -9.61
CA SER A 228 -7.93 -12.78 -9.15
C SER A 228 -8.30 -13.75 -10.27
N LEU A 229 -8.54 -13.25 -11.48
CA LEU A 229 -8.79 -14.11 -12.65
C LEU A 229 -7.58 -14.95 -13.05
N LEU A 230 -6.37 -14.45 -12.87
CA LEU A 230 -5.15 -15.20 -13.21
C LEU A 230 -5.04 -16.50 -12.38
N TYR A 231 -5.49 -16.50 -11.12
CA TYR A 231 -5.57 -17.71 -10.29
C TYR A 231 -6.48 -18.77 -10.91
N GLU A 232 -7.64 -18.39 -11.44
CA GLU A 232 -8.56 -19.29 -12.13
C GLU A 232 -7.86 -19.95 -13.33
N PHE A 233 -7.21 -19.16 -14.17
CA PHE A 233 -6.48 -19.66 -15.35
C PHE A 233 -5.21 -20.44 -15.01
N ALA A 234 -4.64 -20.25 -13.84
CA ALA A 234 -3.48 -20.99 -13.35
C ALA A 234 -3.84 -22.34 -12.72
N GLY A 235 -5.12 -22.61 -12.51
CA GLY A 235 -5.60 -23.88 -11.95
C GLY A 235 -6.15 -23.80 -10.54
N GLY A 236 -6.47 -22.59 -10.04
CA GLY A 236 -7.20 -22.38 -8.80
C GLY A 236 -6.41 -21.74 -7.66
N ARG A 237 -7.00 -21.79 -6.48
CA ARG A 237 -6.70 -20.97 -5.30
C ARG A 237 -5.22 -20.86 -4.89
N ASP A 238 -4.45 -21.93 -4.96
CA ASP A 238 -3.07 -21.95 -4.47
C ASP A 238 -2.04 -21.94 -5.59
N SER A 239 -2.51 -21.84 -6.83
CA SER A 239 -1.68 -22.05 -8.02
C SER A 239 -0.59 -21.00 -8.23
N LEU A 240 -0.76 -19.79 -7.69
CA LEU A 240 0.20 -18.68 -7.80
C LEU A 240 0.89 -18.33 -6.49
N ASN A 241 0.67 -19.14 -5.44
CA ASN A 241 1.35 -18.94 -4.16
C ASN A 241 2.84 -19.30 -4.26
N GLY A 242 3.68 -18.58 -3.51
CA GLY A 242 5.11 -18.79 -3.48
C GLY A 242 5.89 -17.87 -4.43
N PRO A 243 7.18 -18.17 -4.68
CA PRO A 243 8.03 -17.37 -5.56
C PRO A 243 7.50 -17.30 -6.98
N PHE A 244 7.82 -16.21 -7.69
CA PHE A 244 7.46 -16.04 -9.09
C PHE A 244 7.95 -17.18 -9.96
N ASP A 245 7.04 -17.76 -10.74
CA ASP A 245 7.31 -18.81 -11.73
C ASP A 245 6.88 -18.28 -13.10
N GLU A 246 7.85 -17.94 -13.94
CA GLU A 246 7.61 -17.35 -15.26
C GLU A 246 6.84 -18.29 -16.19
N ALA A 247 7.14 -19.59 -16.17
CA ALA A 247 6.48 -20.55 -17.07
C ALA A 247 4.99 -20.69 -16.70
N ARG A 248 4.68 -20.73 -15.40
CA ARG A 248 3.31 -20.76 -14.89
C ARG A 248 2.56 -19.46 -15.20
N TYR A 249 3.21 -18.32 -14.99
CA TYR A 249 2.66 -17.03 -15.34
C TYR A 249 2.31 -16.94 -16.81
N LEU A 250 3.23 -17.28 -17.71
CA LEU A 250 3.00 -17.25 -19.16
C LEU A 250 1.86 -18.17 -19.61
N ALA A 251 1.77 -19.37 -19.02
CA ALA A 251 0.69 -20.31 -19.34
C ALA A 251 -0.69 -19.80 -18.87
N ALA A 252 -0.78 -19.19 -17.71
CA ALA A 252 -2.01 -18.65 -17.18
C ALA A 252 -2.41 -17.33 -17.86
N SER A 253 -1.46 -16.41 -18.04
CA SER A 253 -1.72 -15.10 -18.64
C SER A 253 -2.12 -15.23 -20.12
N ALA A 254 -1.59 -16.20 -20.86
CA ALA A 254 -2.04 -16.46 -22.24
C ALA A 254 -3.55 -16.76 -22.32
N LYS A 255 -4.08 -17.53 -21.36
CA LYS A 255 -5.52 -17.82 -21.26
C LYS A 255 -6.32 -16.59 -20.82
N LEU A 256 -5.79 -15.83 -19.84
CA LEU A 256 -6.40 -14.56 -19.40
C LEU A 256 -6.53 -13.56 -20.55
N TRP A 257 -5.47 -13.37 -21.34
CA TRP A 257 -5.51 -12.47 -22.50
C TRP A 257 -6.42 -12.98 -23.62
N ALA A 258 -6.50 -14.29 -23.82
CA ALA A 258 -7.46 -14.88 -24.76
C ALA A 258 -8.90 -14.58 -24.34
N TRP A 259 -9.23 -14.79 -23.06
CA TRP A 259 -10.55 -14.48 -22.49
C TRP A 259 -10.87 -12.98 -22.56
N LEU A 260 -9.92 -12.11 -22.20
CA LEU A 260 -10.13 -10.67 -22.29
C LEU A 260 -10.39 -10.18 -23.72
N ARG A 261 -9.65 -10.70 -24.71
CA ARG A 261 -9.88 -10.36 -26.13
C ARG A 261 -11.24 -10.84 -26.64
N GLU A 262 -11.74 -11.96 -26.13
CA GLU A 262 -13.06 -12.46 -26.47
C GLU A 262 -14.16 -11.50 -26.02
N ILE A 263 -14.10 -11.02 -24.78
CA ILE A 263 -15.12 -10.12 -24.24
C ILE A 263 -14.91 -8.64 -24.60
N GLN A 264 -13.69 -8.25 -25.00
CA GLN A 264 -13.30 -6.85 -25.24
C GLN A 264 -14.28 -6.07 -26.14
N PRO A 265 -14.76 -6.61 -27.28
CA PRO A 265 -15.72 -5.88 -28.14
C PRO A 265 -17.06 -5.58 -27.46
N HIS A 266 -17.35 -6.27 -26.35
CA HIS A 266 -18.59 -6.12 -25.59
C HIS A 266 -18.43 -5.30 -24.32
N LEU A 267 -17.20 -4.85 -24.00
CA LEU A 267 -16.95 -3.96 -22.88
C LEU A 267 -17.45 -2.53 -23.17
N TRP A 268 -17.56 -1.71 -22.14
CA TRP A 268 -17.81 -0.28 -22.26
C TRP A 268 -16.84 0.34 -23.28
N ARG A 269 -17.38 1.17 -24.19
CA ARG A 269 -16.65 1.74 -25.34
C ARG A 269 -15.86 0.68 -26.15
N GLN A 270 -16.40 -0.53 -26.25
CA GLN A 270 -15.80 -1.65 -27.00
C GLN A 270 -14.38 -2.04 -26.50
N GLY A 271 -14.05 -1.68 -25.24
CA GLY A 271 -12.73 -1.93 -24.67
C GLY A 271 -11.58 -1.16 -25.32
N GLU A 272 -11.87 -0.08 -26.06
CA GLU A 272 -10.83 0.80 -26.63
C GLU A 272 -10.18 1.69 -25.55
N THR A 273 -10.92 1.97 -24.48
CA THR A 273 -10.46 2.74 -23.32
C THR A 273 -10.98 2.13 -22.02
N PHE A 274 -10.23 2.36 -20.95
CA PHE A 274 -10.56 1.92 -19.60
C PHE A 274 -10.53 3.13 -18.66
N PRO A 275 -11.36 3.16 -17.58
CA PRO A 275 -11.21 4.15 -16.51
C PRO A 275 -9.79 4.12 -15.94
N GLU A 276 -9.21 5.26 -15.61
CA GLU A 276 -7.84 5.36 -15.09
C GLU A 276 -7.71 4.84 -13.66
N ASN A 277 -8.82 4.88 -12.91
CA ASN A 277 -8.88 4.48 -11.51
C ASN A 277 -10.29 4.12 -11.09
N VAL A 278 -10.40 3.56 -9.90
CA VAL A 278 -11.68 3.11 -9.33
C VAL A 278 -12.68 4.25 -9.12
N ALA A 279 -12.24 5.48 -8.87
CA ALA A 279 -13.15 6.63 -8.70
C ALA A 279 -13.87 6.97 -10.01
N GLN A 280 -13.17 6.90 -11.15
CA GLN A 280 -13.81 7.05 -12.47
C GLN A 280 -14.77 5.88 -12.76
N LEU A 281 -14.42 4.65 -12.38
CA LEU A 281 -15.29 3.49 -12.53
C LEU A 281 -16.57 3.65 -11.67
N HIS A 282 -16.44 4.13 -10.41
CA HIS A 282 -17.61 4.46 -9.58
C HIS A 282 -18.50 5.51 -10.22
N GLN A 283 -17.90 6.52 -10.86
CA GLN A 283 -18.66 7.56 -11.55
C GLN A 283 -19.47 7.01 -12.74
N LEU A 284 -18.86 6.13 -13.56
CA LEU A 284 -19.58 5.46 -14.65
C LEU A 284 -20.75 4.62 -14.13
N PHE A 285 -20.53 3.89 -13.03
CA PHE A 285 -21.58 3.11 -12.38
C PHE A 285 -22.71 3.98 -11.83
N SER A 286 -22.38 5.06 -11.15
CA SER A 286 -23.38 5.98 -10.57
C SER A 286 -24.14 6.79 -11.63
N ASN A 287 -23.53 6.99 -12.81
CA ASN A 287 -24.18 7.62 -13.97
C ASN A 287 -24.98 6.61 -14.81
N ASP A 288 -25.11 5.36 -14.38
CA ASP A 288 -25.78 4.29 -15.12
C ASP A 288 -25.18 4.00 -16.52
N GLU A 289 -23.87 4.29 -16.70
CA GLU A 289 -23.16 3.93 -17.93
C GLU A 289 -22.75 2.45 -17.95
N VAL A 290 -22.46 1.89 -16.75
CA VAL A 290 -22.13 0.48 -16.55
C VAL A 290 -22.91 -0.09 -15.36
N ASP A 291 -23.10 -1.43 -15.33
CA ASP A 291 -23.83 -2.11 -14.27
C ASP A 291 -22.92 -2.70 -13.19
N PHE A 292 -21.60 -2.53 -13.34
CA PHE A 292 -20.61 -3.02 -12.37
C PHE A 292 -19.55 -1.98 -12.08
N THR A 293 -19.12 -1.98 -10.84
CA THR A 293 -17.90 -1.35 -10.37
C THR A 293 -17.17 -2.31 -9.43
N MET A 294 -16.06 -1.93 -8.85
CA MET A 294 -15.23 -2.80 -8.01
C MET A 294 -14.66 -2.01 -6.83
N SER A 295 -14.26 -2.71 -5.78
CA SER A 295 -13.43 -2.15 -4.73
C SER A 295 -12.44 -3.20 -4.22
N ASN A 296 -11.25 -2.76 -3.81
CA ASN A 296 -10.31 -3.61 -3.09
C ASN A 296 -10.75 -3.84 -1.63
N ASN A 297 -11.68 -3.03 -1.13
CA ASN A 297 -12.26 -3.16 0.19
C ASN A 297 -13.72 -3.63 0.08
N ASP A 298 -13.98 -4.84 0.50
CA ASP A 298 -15.32 -5.45 0.50
C ASP A 298 -16.36 -4.64 1.29
N GLY A 299 -15.95 -3.91 2.33
CA GLY A 299 -16.81 -3.04 3.14
C GLY A 299 -17.07 -1.66 2.56
N GLU A 300 -16.38 -1.28 1.50
CA GLU A 300 -16.49 0.07 0.93
C GLU A 300 -17.85 0.36 0.32
N VAL A 301 -18.57 -0.65 -0.18
CA VAL A 301 -19.90 -0.44 -0.80
C VAL A 301 -20.87 0.26 0.15
N ASP A 302 -20.96 -0.18 1.41
CA ASP A 302 -21.85 0.46 2.38
C ASP A 302 -21.41 1.90 2.71
N ASN A 303 -20.10 2.12 2.84
CA ASN A 303 -19.54 3.45 3.06
C ASN A 303 -19.80 4.41 1.89
N LYS A 304 -19.60 3.96 0.64
CA LYS A 304 -19.82 4.79 -0.55
C LYS A 304 -21.29 5.09 -0.81
N VAL A 305 -22.19 4.19 -0.43
CA VAL A 305 -23.64 4.47 -0.46
C VAL A 305 -23.99 5.54 0.57
N LEU A 306 -23.48 5.46 1.78
CA LEU A 306 -23.69 6.49 2.81
C LEU A 306 -23.15 7.87 2.39
N GLN A 307 -22.09 7.92 1.60
CA GLN A 307 -21.54 9.15 1.03
C GLN A 307 -22.33 9.65 -0.18
N GLY A 308 -23.27 8.89 -0.72
CA GLY A 308 -23.97 9.20 -1.98
C GLY A 308 -23.08 9.07 -3.23
N VAL A 309 -21.92 8.40 -3.11
CA VAL A 309 -21.02 8.10 -4.24
C VAL A 309 -21.57 6.93 -5.06
N LEU A 310 -22.11 5.91 -4.40
CA LEU A 310 -22.78 4.79 -5.04
C LEU A 310 -24.29 4.84 -4.74
N PRO A 311 -25.13 4.37 -5.66
CA PRO A 311 -26.59 4.34 -5.48
C PRO A 311 -27.01 3.27 -4.45
N GLU A 312 -28.21 3.42 -3.90
CA GLU A 312 -28.79 2.54 -2.86
C GLU A 312 -28.89 1.06 -3.27
N HIS A 313 -29.02 0.80 -4.56
CA HIS A 313 -29.10 -0.56 -5.10
C HIS A 313 -27.75 -1.21 -5.37
N ALA A 314 -26.63 -0.57 -5.04
CA ALA A 314 -25.31 -1.16 -5.14
C ALA A 314 -25.15 -2.33 -4.17
N LYS A 315 -24.68 -3.50 -4.65
CA LYS A 315 -24.39 -4.69 -3.83
C LYS A 315 -23.09 -5.34 -4.25
N ALA A 316 -22.28 -5.70 -3.27
CA ALA A 316 -21.02 -6.39 -3.50
C ALA A 316 -21.19 -7.92 -3.56
N PHE A 317 -20.38 -8.56 -4.38
CA PHE A 317 -20.26 -10.01 -4.47
C PHE A 317 -18.84 -10.41 -4.89
N VAL A 318 -18.54 -11.69 -4.81
CA VAL A 318 -17.29 -12.27 -5.32
C VAL A 318 -17.59 -13.48 -6.21
N LEU A 319 -16.70 -13.74 -7.17
CA LEU A 319 -16.79 -14.96 -7.99
C LEU A 319 -16.42 -16.19 -7.16
N GLU A 320 -16.91 -17.36 -7.54
CA GLU A 320 -16.60 -18.65 -6.88
C GLU A 320 -15.10 -19.00 -6.99
N SER A 321 -14.44 -18.56 -8.05
CA SER A 321 -12.98 -18.69 -8.21
C SER A 321 -12.18 -17.92 -7.16
N GLY A 322 -12.83 -16.99 -6.47
CA GLY A 322 -12.25 -16.19 -5.41
C GLY A 322 -11.79 -14.81 -5.86
N SER A 323 -11.36 -14.03 -4.89
CA SER A 323 -10.79 -12.71 -5.09
C SER A 323 -9.64 -12.45 -4.12
N ILE A 324 -8.71 -11.59 -4.54
CA ILE A 324 -7.56 -11.22 -3.72
C ILE A 324 -8.02 -10.61 -2.40
N ARG A 325 -7.49 -11.17 -1.31
CA ARG A 325 -7.56 -10.63 0.04
C ARG A 325 -6.16 -10.24 0.46
N ASN A 326 -5.98 -8.99 0.85
CA ASN A 326 -4.70 -8.50 1.32
C ASN A 326 -4.84 -7.64 2.57
N SER A 327 -3.71 -7.40 3.22
CA SER A 327 -3.59 -6.39 4.26
C SER A 327 -2.94 -5.15 3.71
N HIS A 328 -3.22 -4.02 4.33
CA HIS A 328 -2.39 -2.83 4.19
C HIS A 328 -1.63 -2.59 5.48
N TYR A 329 -0.43 -2.06 5.34
CA TYR A 329 0.57 -2.09 6.38
C TYR A 329 1.12 -0.70 6.67
N LEU A 330 1.72 -0.57 7.84
CA LEU A 330 2.45 0.59 8.29
C LEU A 330 3.90 0.23 8.54
N GLY A 331 4.81 0.89 7.85
CA GLY A 331 6.25 0.76 8.01
C GLY A 331 6.86 2.01 8.63
N ILE A 332 7.93 1.84 9.40
CA ILE A 332 8.71 2.93 9.98
C ILE A 332 9.98 3.08 9.13
N PRO A 333 10.24 4.23 8.49
CA PRO A 333 11.49 4.46 7.78
C PRO A 333 12.73 4.32 8.69
N VAL A 334 13.83 3.81 8.17
CA VAL A 334 15.07 3.67 8.94
C VAL A 334 15.61 5.01 9.43
N ASN A 335 15.37 6.08 8.66
CA ASN A 335 15.74 7.47 8.97
C ASN A 335 14.59 8.29 9.60
N ALA A 336 13.55 7.64 10.13
CA ALA A 336 12.48 8.33 10.87
C ALA A 336 13.05 9.05 12.10
N ALA A 337 12.66 10.31 12.28
CA ALA A 337 13.10 11.13 13.42
C ALA A 337 12.50 10.64 14.74
N ASN A 338 11.26 10.14 14.70
CA ASN A 338 10.43 9.87 15.89
C ASN A 338 9.94 8.41 15.93
N LYS A 339 10.86 7.43 15.81
CA LYS A 339 10.54 5.99 15.77
C LYS A 339 9.69 5.53 16.97
N ALA A 340 9.99 6.01 18.18
CA ALA A 340 9.21 5.69 19.37
C ALA A 340 7.76 6.19 19.26
N ALA A 341 7.56 7.42 18.81
CA ALA A 341 6.23 7.98 18.61
C ALA A 341 5.48 7.29 17.48
N ALA A 342 6.17 6.92 16.39
CA ALA A 342 5.60 6.10 15.31
C ALA A 342 5.10 4.74 15.84
N MET A 343 5.87 4.06 16.69
CA MET A 343 5.43 2.81 17.34
C MET A 343 4.18 2.99 18.19
N VAL A 344 4.06 4.11 18.93
CA VAL A 344 2.86 4.42 19.73
C VAL A 344 1.65 4.62 18.83
N VAL A 345 1.82 5.35 17.71
CA VAL A 345 0.76 5.54 16.71
C VAL A 345 0.33 4.18 16.12
N VAL A 346 1.27 3.33 15.72
CA VAL A 346 0.95 1.99 15.17
C VAL A 346 0.20 1.15 16.23
N ASN A 347 0.70 1.13 17.47
CA ASN A 347 0.03 0.39 18.56
C ASN A 347 -1.41 0.88 18.81
N PHE A 348 -1.66 2.20 18.71
CA PHE A 348 -3.01 2.75 18.80
C PHE A 348 -3.88 2.28 17.63
N LEU A 349 -3.39 2.36 16.40
CA LEU A 349 -4.12 1.97 15.19
C LEU A 349 -4.52 0.49 15.15
N ILE A 350 -3.77 -0.39 15.80
CA ILE A 350 -4.10 -1.81 15.96
C ILE A 350 -4.80 -2.12 17.30
N SER A 351 -5.24 -1.11 18.06
CA SER A 351 -6.06 -1.34 19.24
C SER A 351 -7.47 -1.82 18.87
N PRO A 352 -8.13 -2.61 19.72
CA PRO A 352 -9.51 -3.05 19.47
C PRO A 352 -10.48 -1.88 19.22
N GLU A 353 -10.30 -0.77 19.94
CA GLU A 353 -11.11 0.42 19.78
C GLU A 353 -10.92 1.09 18.42
N ALA A 354 -9.68 1.37 18.00
CA ALA A 354 -9.39 1.98 16.71
C ALA A 354 -9.82 1.10 15.54
N GLN A 355 -9.63 -0.22 15.67
CA GLN A 355 -10.04 -1.19 14.66
C GLN A 355 -11.57 -1.27 14.52
N LEU A 356 -12.32 -1.21 15.63
CA LEU A 356 -13.78 -1.18 15.60
C LEU A 356 -14.28 0.11 14.91
N GLN A 357 -13.73 1.27 15.29
CA GLN A 357 -14.11 2.55 14.67
C GLN A 357 -13.86 2.54 13.15
N LYS A 358 -12.68 2.06 12.75
CA LYS A 358 -12.31 1.94 11.34
C LYS A 358 -13.25 1.01 10.56
N ALA A 359 -13.73 -0.06 11.18
CA ALA A 359 -14.60 -1.05 10.55
C ALA A 359 -16.05 -0.59 10.34
N MET A 360 -16.48 0.48 11.02
CA MET A 360 -17.83 1.02 10.86
C MET A 360 -18.01 1.68 9.49
N PRO A 361 -19.03 1.31 8.69
CA PRO A 361 -19.29 1.93 7.38
C PRO A 361 -19.46 3.45 7.43
N ALA A 362 -20.02 3.99 8.53
CA ALA A 362 -20.15 5.42 8.73
C ALA A 362 -18.82 6.17 8.94
N VAL A 363 -17.73 5.43 9.22
CA VAL A 363 -16.39 5.98 9.43
C VAL A 363 -15.49 5.71 8.23
N TRP A 364 -15.27 4.42 7.91
CA TRP A 364 -14.48 4.01 6.75
C TRP A 364 -15.00 2.69 6.14
N GLY A 365 -15.38 1.73 6.99
CA GLY A 365 -15.80 0.40 6.52
C GLY A 365 -14.64 -0.54 6.21
N ASP A 366 -13.44 -0.26 6.74
CA ASP A 366 -12.25 -1.06 6.49
C ASP A 366 -12.15 -2.28 7.42
N GLY A 367 -11.66 -3.40 6.89
CA GLY A 367 -11.59 -4.65 7.64
C GLY A 367 -10.53 -4.66 8.74
N THR A 368 -10.81 -5.39 9.83
CA THR A 368 -9.87 -5.54 10.95
C THR A 368 -8.76 -6.53 10.67
N VAL A 369 -7.59 -6.29 11.27
CA VAL A 369 -6.45 -7.22 11.31
C VAL A 369 -6.43 -8.06 12.59
N LEU A 370 -7.35 -7.78 13.53
CA LEU A 370 -7.41 -8.49 14.80
C LEU A 370 -8.10 -9.84 14.63
N SER A 371 -7.55 -10.86 15.29
CA SER A 371 -8.18 -12.17 15.38
C SER A 371 -9.23 -12.16 16.48
N THR A 372 -10.47 -12.50 16.12
CA THR A 372 -11.57 -12.62 17.10
C THR A 372 -11.30 -13.67 18.18
N GLU A 373 -10.48 -14.69 17.88
CA GLU A 373 -10.09 -15.72 18.84
C GLU A 373 -9.12 -15.22 19.91
N LEU A 374 -8.34 -14.16 19.60
CA LEU A 374 -7.36 -13.58 20.52
C LEU A 374 -7.90 -12.38 21.31
N LEU A 375 -9.09 -11.88 20.93
CA LEU A 375 -9.71 -10.73 21.56
C LEU A 375 -10.47 -11.09 22.84
N PRO A 376 -10.53 -10.17 23.81
CA PRO A 376 -11.52 -10.23 24.90
C PRO A 376 -12.95 -10.29 24.34
N GLU A 377 -13.84 -11.04 25.01
CA GLU A 377 -15.21 -11.34 24.53
C GLU A 377 -16.02 -10.08 24.19
N GLU A 378 -15.83 -9.00 24.95
CA GLU A 378 -16.47 -7.71 24.68
C GLU A 378 -16.14 -7.16 23.28
N TRP A 379 -14.87 -7.20 22.88
CA TRP A 379 -14.41 -6.69 21.58
C TRP A 379 -14.74 -7.64 20.45
N LYS A 380 -14.67 -8.95 20.70
CA LYS A 380 -15.09 -9.98 19.76
C LYS A 380 -16.54 -9.73 19.31
N ASN A 381 -17.47 -9.63 20.28
CA ASN A 381 -18.89 -9.40 19.98
C ASN A 381 -19.13 -8.12 19.18
N LYS A 382 -18.41 -7.01 19.49
CA LYS A 382 -18.54 -5.75 18.76
C LYS A 382 -18.03 -5.85 17.32
N LEU A 383 -16.92 -6.53 17.08
CA LEU A 383 -16.33 -6.69 15.75
C LEU A 383 -17.05 -7.72 14.87
N GLU A 384 -17.72 -8.71 15.48
CA GLU A 384 -18.56 -9.66 14.74
C GLU A 384 -19.91 -9.06 14.31
N HIS A 385 -20.37 -8.00 15.01
CA HIS A 385 -21.68 -7.39 14.78
C HIS A 385 -21.53 -5.89 14.46
N ILE A 386 -20.89 -5.58 13.32
CA ILE A 386 -20.70 -4.20 12.87
C ILE A 386 -22.00 -3.70 12.22
N ASP A 387 -22.61 -2.70 12.82
CA ASP A 387 -23.80 -2.05 12.29
C ASP A 387 -23.55 -1.41 10.92
N GLY A 388 -24.55 -1.53 10.03
CA GLY A 388 -24.53 -0.87 8.72
C GLY A 388 -23.84 -1.63 7.59
N ARG A 389 -23.26 -2.80 7.86
CA ARG A 389 -22.68 -3.70 6.84
C ARG A 389 -23.80 -4.59 6.26
N THR A 390 -24.46 -4.13 5.21
CA THR A 390 -25.68 -4.77 4.70
C THR A 390 -25.65 -5.13 3.22
N ARG A 391 -24.70 -4.55 2.45
CA ARG A 391 -24.62 -4.65 0.99
C ARG A 391 -23.49 -5.58 0.51
N VAL A 392 -22.85 -6.28 1.43
CA VAL A 392 -21.74 -7.18 1.16
C VAL A 392 -22.00 -8.54 1.83
N PRO A 393 -21.56 -9.67 1.26
CA PRO A 393 -21.67 -10.97 1.91
C PRO A 393 -20.99 -10.99 3.29
N PRO A 394 -21.45 -11.88 4.21
CA PRO A 394 -20.77 -12.06 5.48
C PRO A 394 -19.28 -12.35 5.30
N ARG A 395 -18.44 -11.83 6.21
CA ARG A 395 -16.98 -11.99 6.11
C ARG A 395 -16.56 -13.47 6.08
N SER A 396 -17.23 -14.33 6.83
CA SER A 396 -16.99 -15.78 6.82
C SER A 396 -17.29 -16.44 5.46
N GLU A 397 -18.14 -15.85 4.63
CA GLU A 397 -18.37 -16.29 3.26
C GLU A 397 -17.23 -15.83 2.34
N LEU A 398 -16.85 -14.57 2.43
CA LEU A 398 -15.75 -13.98 1.66
C LEU A 398 -14.42 -14.72 1.93
N GLU A 399 -14.11 -15.02 3.18
CA GLU A 399 -12.89 -15.73 3.58
C GLU A 399 -12.72 -17.10 2.91
N ARG A 400 -13.84 -17.80 2.64
CA ARG A 400 -13.78 -19.07 1.92
C ARG A 400 -13.30 -18.95 0.48
N SER A 401 -13.50 -17.80 -0.13
CA SER A 401 -13.09 -17.48 -1.51
C SER A 401 -11.87 -16.54 -1.57
N ALA A 402 -11.21 -16.31 -0.42
CA ALA A 402 -10.04 -15.42 -0.40
C ALA A 402 -8.84 -16.04 -1.11
N LEU A 403 -8.18 -15.27 -1.97
CA LEU A 403 -6.92 -15.59 -2.64
C LEU A 403 -5.81 -14.74 -2.05
N MET A 404 -4.62 -15.29 -1.89
CA MET A 404 -3.45 -14.52 -1.47
C MET A 404 -3.00 -13.56 -2.57
N GLU A 405 -2.38 -12.45 -2.18
CA GLU A 405 -1.62 -11.66 -3.15
C GLU A 405 -0.49 -12.51 -3.71
N PRO A 406 -0.34 -12.60 -5.04
CA PRO A 406 0.76 -13.33 -5.64
C PRO A 406 2.08 -12.55 -5.50
N ALA A 407 3.20 -13.17 -5.94
CA ALA A 407 4.50 -12.51 -5.93
C ALA A 407 4.49 -11.17 -6.69
N PRO A 408 5.24 -10.14 -6.23
CA PRO A 408 5.18 -8.78 -6.78
C PRO A 408 5.55 -8.71 -8.26
N GLU A 409 6.37 -9.61 -8.75
CA GLU A 409 6.72 -9.72 -10.18
C GLU A 409 5.49 -9.99 -11.05
N ILE A 410 4.47 -10.68 -10.52
CA ILE A 410 3.21 -10.92 -11.25
C ILE A 410 2.49 -9.60 -11.51
N MET A 411 2.43 -8.71 -10.52
CA MET A 411 1.80 -7.40 -10.70
C MET A 411 2.52 -6.56 -11.76
N ILE A 412 3.84 -6.52 -11.71
CA ILE A 412 4.66 -5.79 -12.68
C ILE A 412 4.40 -6.32 -14.11
N ARG A 413 4.53 -7.64 -14.29
CA ARG A 413 4.32 -8.29 -15.59
C ARG A 413 2.89 -8.14 -16.10
N LEU A 414 1.90 -8.24 -15.22
CA LEU A 414 0.49 -8.11 -15.57
C LEU A 414 0.17 -6.71 -16.13
N ASN A 415 0.71 -5.65 -15.52
CA ASN A 415 0.56 -4.28 -16.01
C ASN A 415 1.19 -4.07 -17.38
N GLU A 416 2.42 -4.57 -17.58
CA GLU A 416 3.12 -4.49 -18.87
C GLU A 416 2.37 -5.26 -19.96
N ASP A 417 1.96 -6.48 -19.64
CA ASP A 417 1.27 -7.35 -20.57
C ASP A 417 -0.14 -6.85 -20.90
N PHE A 418 -0.90 -6.33 -19.93
CA PHE A 418 -2.21 -5.72 -20.17
C PHE A 418 -2.12 -4.56 -21.17
N ARG A 419 -1.13 -3.69 -20.97
CA ARG A 419 -0.89 -2.60 -21.93
C ARG A 419 -0.61 -3.13 -23.32
N ARG A 420 0.31 -4.10 -23.47
CA ARG A 420 0.72 -4.67 -24.76
C ARG A 420 -0.39 -5.50 -25.43
N GLU A 421 -1.04 -6.39 -24.66
CA GLU A 421 -1.96 -7.40 -25.20
C GLU A 421 -3.38 -6.87 -25.41
N ILE A 422 -3.79 -5.83 -24.70
CA ILE A 422 -5.16 -5.30 -24.70
C ILE A 422 -5.19 -3.87 -25.21
N ILE A 423 -4.45 -2.93 -24.61
CA ILE A 423 -4.56 -1.51 -24.94
C ILE A 423 -3.91 -1.17 -26.28
N GLU A 424 -2.67 -1.63 -26.53
CA GLU A 424 -1.92 -1.29 -27.75
C GLU A 424 -2.42 -2.05 -28.98
N ARG A 425 -3.01 -3.24 -28.81
CA ARG A 425 -3.61 -4.01 -29.91
C ARG A 425 -4.98 -3.50 -30.35
N ALA A 426 -5.69 -2.76 -29.52
CA ALA A 426 -6.96 -2.14 -29.87
C ALA A 426 -6.82 -0.88 -30.73
N ARG A 427 -5.60 -0.36 -30.85
CA ARG A 427 -5.23 0.79 -31.69
C ARG A 427 -4.71 0.36 -33.04
#